data_376e4008c470856a09f2543d622bcf24
#
_entry.id   376e4008c470856a09f2543d622bcf24
#
_cell.length_a   1.000
_cell.length_b   1.000
_cell.length_c   1.000
_cell.angle_alpha   90.00
_cell.angle_beta   90.00
_cell.angle_gamma   90.00
#
_symmetry.space_group_name_H-M   'P 1'
#
loop_
_entity.id
_entity.type
_entity.pdbx_description
1 polymer ?
#
loop_
_entity_poly.entity_id
_entity_poly.type
_entity_poly.pdbx_seq_one_letter_code
_entity_poly.pdbx_strand_id
1 'polypeptide(L)'
;MDKYKPERVANSVASELIGKIQDKRAKIGVIGLGYVGLPLAVDKAIAGYEVIGFDIQQKRVDMVNQGVNYIGDVVDAELRQVVSDGRLRATTDYDEIKSLDIVTICVPTPLDKNKQPDLTYIRNSAQE
;
A
#
# COMPACT_ATOMS: atom_id res chain seq x y z
N MET A 1 -32.21 11.78 25.54
CA MET A 1 -31.03 11.02 25.89
C MET A 1 -30.37 10.45 24.63
N ASP A 2 -29.09 10.66 24.51
CA ASP A 2 -28.38 10.13 23.37
C ASP A 2 -28.22 8.62 23.48
N LYS A 3 -28.65 7.97 22.43
CA LYS A 3 -28.46 6.53 22.29
C LYS A 3 -27.32 6.30 21.29
N TYR A 4 -26.66 5.15 21.39
CA TYR A 4 -25.66 4.79 20.43
C TYR A 4 -26.21 4.81 19.02
N LYS A 5 -25.53 5.54 18.12
CA LYS A 5 -25.92 5.66 16.72
C LYS A 5 -24.73 5.29 15.85
N PRO A 6 -24.70 4.06 15.28
CA PRO A 6 -23.57 3.60 14.48
C PRO A 6 -23.23 4.50 13.28
N GLU A 7 -24.25 5.06 12.64
CA GLU A 7 -24.04 5.96 11.50
C GLU A 7 -23.32 7.25 11.90
N ARG A 8 -23.52 7.73 13.13
CA ARG A 8 -22.82 8.92 13.60
C ARG A 8 -21.34 8.64 13.82
N VAL A 9 -21.01 7.46 14.36
CA VAL A 9 -19.63 7.02 14.55
C VAL A 9 -18.95 6.83 13.19
N ALA A 10 -19.61 6.16 12.25
CA ALA A 10 -19.09 5.93 10.91
C ALA A 10 -18.80 7.24 10.18
N ASN A 11 -19.71 8.23 10.28
CA ASN A 11 -19.50 9.53 9.65
C ASN A 11 -18.33 10.29 10.26
N SER A 12 -18.13 10.18 11.57
CA SER A 12 -17.01 10.82 12.26
C SER A 12 -15.67 10.22 11.81
N VAL A 13 -15.59 8.88 11.72
CA VAL A 13 -14.39 8.18 11.24
C VAL A 13 -14.12 8.52 9.78
N ALA A 14 -15.17 8.53 8.95
CA ALA A 14 -15.03 8.85 7.53
C ALA A 14 -14.57 10.30 7.35
N SER A 15 -15.08 11.25 8.12
CA SER A 15 -14.66 12.65 8.05
C SER A 15 -13.19 12.82 8.43
N GLU A 16 -12.73 12.11 9.45
CA GLU A 16 -11.33 12.14 9.86
C GLU A 16 -10.42 11.60 8.76
N LEU A 17 -10.78 10.47 8.15
CA LEU A 17 -10.02 9.87 7.06
C LEU A 17 -9.97 10.78 5.84
N ILE A 18 -11.11 11.36 5.45
CA ILE A 18 -11.18 12.31 4.33
C ILE A 18 -10.25 13.49 4.60
N GLY A 19 -10.25 14.03 5.82
CA GLY A 19 -9.35 15.12 6.19
C GLY A 19 -7.89 14.74 6.01
N LYS A 20 -7.49 13.54 6.45
CA LYS A 20 -6.11 13.05 6.27
C LYS A 20 -5.75 12.91 4.79
N ILE A 21 -6.67 12.42 3.95
CA ILE A 21 -6.44 12.29 2.52
C ILE A 21 -6.26 13.66 1.87
N GLN A 22 -7.14 14.62 2.19
CA GLN A 22 -7.07 15.97 1.63
C GLN A 22 -5.79 16.69 2.03
N ASP A 23 -5.33 16.50 3.25
CA ASP A 23 -4.09 17.11 3.77
C ASP A 23 -2.86 16.26 3.45
N LYS A 24 -3.04 15.12 2.80
CA LYS A 24 -1.97 14.15 2.47
C LYS A 24 -1.24 13.63 3.72
N ARG A 25 -1.95 13.54 4.82
CA ARG A 25 -1.45 12.97 6.08
C ARG A 25 -1.74 11.48 6.21
N ALA A 26 -2.57 10.94 5.32
CA ALA A 26 -2.88 9.51 5.33
C ALA A 26 -1.63 8.71 5.01
N LYS A 27 -1.39 7.65 5.80
CA LYS A 27 -0.31 6.70 5.54
C LYS A 27 -0.90 5.55 4.74
N ILE A 28 -0.30 5.30 3.59
CA ILE A 28 -0.80 4.31 2.63
C ILE A 28 0.13 3.11 2.60
N GLY A 29 -0.44 1.92 2.71
CA GLY A 29 0.27 0.68 2.53
C GLY A 29 -0.09 0.05 1.19
N VAL A 30 0.90 -0.51 0.51
CA VAL A 30 0.69 -1.27 -0.72
C VAL A 30 1.30 -2.64 -0.52
N ILE A 31 0.46 -3.67 -0.54
CA ILE A 31 0.89 -5.06 -0.36
C ILE A 31 1.07 -5.67 -1.73
N GLY A 32 2.29 -6.11 -2.03
CA GLY A 32 2.67 -6.65 -3.32
C GLY A 32 3.29 -5.57 -4.21
N LEU A 33 4.59 -5.66 -4.44
CA LEU A 33 5.36 -4.65 -5.17
C LEU A 33 5.74 -5.15 -6.57
N GLY A 34 4.77 -5.74 -7.28
CA GLY A 34 4.91 -6.18 -8.65
C GLY A 34 4.43 -5.15 -9.67
N TYR A 35 3.87 -5.63 -10.77
CA TYR A 35 3.45 -4.79 -11.90
C TYR A 35 2.39 -3.76 -11.56
N VAL A 36 1.54 -4.03 -10.59
CA VAL A 36 0.47 -3.11 -10.18
C VAL A 36 0.88 -2.34 -8.94
N GLY A 37 1.46 -3.03 -7.97
CA GLY A 37 1.74 -2.45 -6.65
C GLY A 37 2.84 -1.40 -6.67
N LEU A 38 3.97 -1.67 -7.34
CA LEU A 38 5.06 -0.70 -7.34
C LEU A 38 4.69 0.60 -8.06
N PRO A 39 4.09 0.57 -9.27
CA PRO A 39 3.63 1.80 -9.90
C PRO A 39 2.64 2.57 -9.04
N LEU A 40 1.71 1.88 -8.39
CA LEU A 40 0.74 2.53 -7.50
C LEU A 40 1.44 3.19 -6.32
N ALA A 41 2.39 2.50 -5.69
CA ALA A 41 3.14 3.03 -4.55
C ALA A 41 3.91 4.29 -4.93
N VAL A 42 4.60 4.26 -6.06
CA VAL A 42 5.36 5.42 -6.56
C VAL A 42 4.42 6.58 -6.86
N ASP A 43 3.31 6.32 -7.52
CA ASP A 43 2.32 7.33 -7.89
C ASP A 43 1.77 8.05 -6.65
N LYS A 44 1.40 7.30 -5.62
CA LYS A 44 0.90 7.87 -4.37
C LYS A 44 1.96 8.66 -3.62
N ALA A 45 3.20 8.19 -3.64
CA ALA A 45 4.31 8.90 -3.01
C ALA A 45 4.61 10.22 -3.74
N ILE A 46 4.55 10.23 -5.08
CA ILE A 46 4.69 11.46 -5.88
C ILE A 46 3.58 12.45 -5.53
N ALA A 47 2.36 11.95 -5.32
CA ALA A 47 1.24 12.79 -4.94
C ALA A 47 1.42 13.43 -3.55
N GLY A 48 2.39 12.99 -2.77
CA GLY A 48 2.74 13.60 -1.48
C GLY A 48 2.40 12.76 -0.26
N TYR A 49 1.89 11.55 -0.43
CA TYR A 49 1.58 10.66 0.69
C TYR A 49 2.81 9.91 1.17
N GLU A 50 2.81 9.53 2.44
CA GLU A 50 3.78 8.58 2.98
C GLU A 50 3.29 7.17 2.62
N VAL A 51 4.13 6.41 1.93
CA VAL A 51 3.77 5.08 1.42
C VAL A 51 4.75 4.04 1.93
N ILE A 52 4.20 2.93 2.44
CA ILE A 52 4.99 1.76 2.82
C ILE A 52 4.57 0.61 1.92
N GLY A 53 5.54 0.08 1.18
CA GLY A 53 5.34 -1.10 0.36
C GLY A 53 5.67 -2.37 1.14
N PHE A 54 4.87 -3.41 0.95
CA PHE A 54 5.07 -4.71 1.59
C PHE A 54 5.26 -5.77 0.53
N ASP A 55 6.29 -6.57 0.66
CA ASP A 55 6.49 -7.72 -0.20
C ASP A 55 7.19 -8.82 0.58
N ILE A 56 6.88 -10.06 0.28
CA ILE A 56 7.54 -11.21 0.92
C ILE A 56 8.95 -11.45 0.35
N GLN A 57 9.23 -10.89 -0.83
CA GLN A 57 10.53 -11.04 -1.47
C GLN A 57 11.50 -9.96 -0.99
N GLN A 58 12.46 -10.36 -0.17
CA GLN A 58 13.46 -9.45 0.36
C GLN A 58 14.20 -8.70 -0.76
N LYS A 59 14.45 -9.39 -1.88
CA LYS A 59 15.14 -8.78 -3.02
C LYS A 59 14.39 -7.55 -3.55
N ARG A 60 13.06 -7.63 -3.68
CA ARG A 60 12.25 -6.50 -4.13
C ARG A 60 12.29 -5.36 -3.13
N VAL A 61 12.17 -5.70 -1.86
CA VAL A 61 12.24 -4.72 -0.78
C VAL A 61 13.57 -3.97 -0.81
N ASP A 62 14.66 -4.69 -0.95
CA ASP A 62 16.00 -4.08 -1.01
C ASP A 62 16.13 -3.17 -2.23
N MET A 63 15.65 -3.61 -3.39
CA MET A 63 15.71 -2.81 -4.61
C MET A 63 14.93 -1.50 -4.47
N VAL A 64 13.72 -1.56 -3.94
CA VAL A 64 12.90 -0.36 -3.71
C VAL A 64 13.62 0.60 -2.79
N ASN A 65 14.14 0.12 -1.67
CA ASN A 65 14.81 0.96 -0.68
C ASN A 65 16.12 1.58 -1.21
N GLN A 66 16.72 0.96 -2.21
CA GLN A 66 17.91 1.49 -2.88
C GLN A 66 17.56 2.38 -4.08
N GLY A 67 16.27 2.51 -4.40
CA GLY A 67 15.83 3.27 -5.57
C GLY A 67 16.13 2.58 -6.89
N VAL A 68 16.30 1.26 -6.88
CA VAL A 68 16.59 0.46 -8.07
C VAL A 68 15.28 -0.09 -8.64
N ASN A 69 14.97 0.32 -9.87
CA ASN A 69 13.72 -0.05 -10.54
C ASN A 69 13.83 -1.43 -11.20
N TYR A 70 12.76 -2.21 -11.09
CA TYR A 70 12.62 -3.51 -11.73
C TYR A 70 11.30 -3.64 -12.50
N ILE A 71 10.52 -2.57 -12.60
CA ILE A 71 9.22 -2.54 -13.28
C ILE A 71 9.27 -1.50 -14.40
N GLY A 72 9.02 -1.95 -15.64
CA GLY A 72 9.10 -1.08 -16.80
C GLY A 72 8.15 0.12 -16.79
N ASP A 73 7.00 -0.02 -16.13
CA ASP A 73 6.01 1.05 -16.03
C ASP A 73 6.35 2.12 -14.99
N VAL A 74 7.43 1.94 -14.24
CA VAL A 74 7.89 2.92 -13.26
C VAL A 74 9.06 3.70 -13.85
N VAL A 75 9.04 5.01 -13.69
CA VAL A 75 10.13 5.89 -14.13
C VAL A 75 11.23 5.87 -13.06
N ASP A 76 12.46 5.55 -13.47
CA ASP A 76 13.60 5.41 -12.55
C ASP A 76 13.81 6.66 -11.70
N ALA A 77 13.75 7.84 -12.31
CA ALA A 77 13.96 9.11 -11.61
C ALA A 77 12.89 9.34 -10.54
N GLU A 78 11.66 8.96 -10.82
CA GLU A 78 10.55 9.13 -9.88
C GLU A 78 10.71 8.19 -8.68
N LEU A 79 11.10 6.93 -8.92
CA LEU A 79 11.35 5.99 -7.83
C LEU A 79 12.47 6.50 -6.92
N ARG A 80 13.58 6.93 -7.51
CA ARG A 80 14.71 7.47 -6.74
C ARG A 80 14.30 8.69 -5.93
N GLN A 81 13.49 9.56 -6.53
CA GLN A 81 13.05 10.79 -5.87
C GLN A 81 12.22 10.49 -4.61
N VAL A 82 11.20 9.65 -4.72
CA VAL A 82 10.30 9.37 -3.59
C VAL A 82 10.98 8.56 -2.49
N VAL A 83 11.93 7.70 -2.84
CA VAL A 83 12.73 6.96 -1.85
C VAL A 83 13.69 7.91 -1.14
N SER A 84 14.37 8.77 -1.91
CA SER A 84 15.28 9.77 -1.35
C SER A 84 14.58 10.76 -0.43
N ASP A 85 13.35 11.14 -0.77
CA ASP A 85 12.55 12.06 0.03
C ASP A 85 11.96 11.40 1.29
N GLY A 86 12.11 10.09 1.43
CA GLY A 86 11.54 9.36 2.55
C GLY A 86 10.04 9.13 2.45
N ARG A 87 9.44 9.36 1.29
CA ARG A 87 8.00 9.17 1.08
C ARG A 87 7.62 7.73 0.76
N LEU A 88 8.56 6.98 0.19
CA LEU A 88 8.36 5.56 -0.12
C LEU A 88 9.45 4.74 0.52
N ARG A 89 9.05 3.71 1.24
CA ARG A 89 9.96 2.66 1.72
C ARG A 89 9.26 1.32 1.62
N ALA A 90 10.02 0.26 1.63
CA ALA A 90 9.50 -1.09 1.55
C ALA A 90 9.98 -1.91 2.74
N THR A 91 9.19 -2.91 3.13
CA THR A 91 9.51 -3.79 4.23
C THR A 91 8.91 -5.18 4.02
N THR A 92 9.52 -6.19 4.64
CA THR A 92 8.93 -7.52 4.76
C THR A 92 8.17 -7.68 6.08
N ASP A 93 8.20 -6.67 6.95
CA ASP A 93 7.55 -6.70 8.25
C ASP A 93 6.09 -6.23 8.14
N TYR A 94 5.17 -7.19 8.08
CA TYR A 94 3.74 -6.91 7.94
C TYR A 94 3.09 -6.34 9.21
N ASP A 95 3.79 -6.36 10.34
CA ASP A 95 3.26 -5.72 11.56
C ASP A 95 3.13 -4.20 11.40
N GLU A 96 3.89 -3.60 10.50
CA GLU A 96 3.80 -2.16 10.22
C GLU A 96 2.45 -1.76 9.61
N ILE A 97 1.64 -2.71 9.13
CA ILE A 97 0.28 -2.42 8.64
C ILE A 97 -0.56 -1.72 9.70
N LYS A 98 -0.33 -2.01 10.96
CA LYS A 98 -1.11 -1.45 12.08
C LYS A 98 -1.03 0.07 12.18
N SER A 99 0.01 0.67 11.60
CA SER A 99 0.22 2.12 11.65
C SER A 99 -0.38 2.86 10.45
N LEU A 100 -1.03 2.13 9.53
CA LEU A 100 -1.49 2.68 8.27
C LEU A 100 -2.96 3.08 8.32
N ASP A 101 -3.32 4.07 7.52
CA ASP A 101 -4.70 4.52 7.37
C ASP A 101 -5.42 3.80 6.24
N ILE A 102 -4.70 3.49 5.15
CA ILE A 102 -5.24 2.83 3.97
C ILE A 102 -4.28 1.73 3.54
N VAL A 103 -4.83 0.57 3.20
CA VAL A 103 -4.04 -0.56 2.70
C VAL A 103 -4.65 -1.04 1.39
N THR A 104 -3.81 -1.12 0.35
CA THR A 104 -4.21 -1.66 -0.95
C THR A 104 -3.46 -2.97 -1.18
N ILE A 105 -4.20 -4.01 -1.53
CA ILE A 105 -3.64 -5.35 -1.77
C ILE A 105 -3.50 -5.57 -3.27
N CYS A 106 -2.26 -5.72 -3.73
CA CYS A 106 -1.92 -5.85 -5.16
C CYS A 106 -1.17 -7.15 -5.45
N VAL A 107 -1.44 -8.21 -4.69
CA VAL A 107 -0.83 -9.51 -4.94
C VAL A 107 -1.51 -10.21 -6.10
N PRO A 108 -0.78 -11.04 -6.87
CA PRO A 108 -1.39 -11.74 -7.98
C PRO A 108 -2.43 -12.76 -7.50
N THR A 109 -3.52 -12.90 -8.27
CA THR A 109 -4.56 -13.90 -8.04
C THR A 109 -4.60 -14.84 -9.24
N PRO A 110 -3.70 -15.84 -9.30
CA PRO A 110 -3.70 -16.76 -10.43
C PRO A 110 -5.02 -17.53 -10.51
N LEU A 111 -5.43 -17.92 -11.71
CA LEU A 111 -6.60 -18.75 -11.91
C LEU A 111 -6.30 -20.19 -11.49
N ASP A 112 -7.27 -20.80 -10.81
CA ASP A 112 -7.19 -22.23 -10.54
C ASP A 112 -7.51 -23.02 -11.81
N LYS A 113 -7.47 -24.37 -11.72
CA LYS A 113 -7.77 -25.24 -12.87
C LYS A 113 -9.18 -25.08 -13.42
N ASN A 114 -10.09 -24.45 -12.70
CA ASN A 114 -11.46 -24.15 -13.13
C ASN A 114 -11.60 -22.70 -13.59
N LYS A 115 -10.50 -21.99 -13.75
CA LYS A 115 -10.44 -20.57 -14.13
C LYS A 115 -11.11 -19.66 -13.09
N GLN A 116 -11.09 -20.06 -11.82
CA GLN A 116 -11.53 -19.23 -10.71
C GLN A 116 -10.32 -18.54 -10.09
N PRO A 117 -10.48 -17.33 -9.59
CA PRO A 117 -9.37 -16.66 -8.89
C PRO A 117 -8.94 -17.45 -7.66
N ASP A 118 -7.63 -17.59 -7.48
CA ASP A 118 -7.06 -18.21 -6.28
C ASP A 118 -6.88 -17.13 -5.22
N LEU A 119 -7.67 -17.18 -4.17
CA LEU A 119 -7.66 -16.16 -3.12
C LEU A 119 -6.65 -16.45 -2.00
N THR A 120 -5.85 -17.51 -2.13
CA THR A 120 -4.87 -17.88 -1.11
C THR A 120 -3.88 -16.75 -0.84
N TYR A 121 -3.36 -16.13 -1.88
CA TYR A 121 -2.41 -15.01 -1.75
C TYR A 121 -3.03 -13.83 -1.01
N ILE A 122 -4.26 -13.49 -1.34
CA ILE A 122 -4.95 -12.36 -0.69
C ILE A 122 -5.20 -12.66 0.78
N ARG A 123 -5.65 -13.87 1.11
CA ARG A 123 -5.86 -14.26 2.51
C ARG A 123 -4.58 -14.21 3.32
N ASN A 124 -3.48 -14.76 2.77
CA ASN A 124 -2.21 -14.76 3.47
C ASN A 124 -1.72 -13.33 3.72
N SER A 125 -1.86 -12.46 2.72
CA SER A 125 -1.48 -11.05 2.86
C SER A 125 -2.32 -10.34 3.92
N ALA A 126 -3.61 -10.64 3.99
CA ALA A 126 -4.51 -10.01 4.96
C ALA A 126 -4.29 -10.52 6.39
N GLN A 127 -3.79 -11.75 6.56
CA GLN A 127 -3.54 -12.34 7.86
C GLN A 127 -2.20 -11.95 8.46
N GLU A 128 -1.28 -11.53 7.63
CA GLU A 128 0.02 -11.04 8.04
C GLU A 128 -0.04 -9.56 8.40
#